data_9e8fa4dfd2665d7b2239738dde1c30e8
#
_entry.id   9e8fa4dfd2665d7b2239738dde1c30e8
#
_cell.length_a   1.000
_cell.length_b   1.000
_cell.length_c   1.000
_cell.angle_alpha   90.00
_cell.angle_beta   90.00
_cell.angle_gamma   90.00
#
_symmetry.space_group_name_H-M   'P 1'
#
loop_
_entity.id
_entity.type
_entity.pdbx_description
1 polymer ?
#
loop_
_entity_poly.entity_id
_entity_poly.type
_entity_poly.pdbx_seq_one_letter_code
_entity_poly.pdbx_strand_id
1 'polypeptide(L)'
;MAQKSLGSLNWVSHFLDETPGDAVSGGGPRQVPGACWSRVDPESMPHPILRMWSEEMASELGLDVAEEGLLGGNGKAGGMDPYAQRYGGHQFGNWAGQLGDGRAITLGEVDTGEGVLELQLKGSGKTPYSRFADGRAVLRSSMREFLCSEAMHHLGVPTTR
;
A
#
# COMPACT_ATOMS: atom_id res chain seq x y z
N MET A 1 12.94 23.87 12.30
CA MET A 1 13.31 22.49 11.93
C MET A 1 12.55 22.15 10.65
N ALA A 2 13.13 21.38 9.73
CA ALA A 2 12.38 20.94 8.55
C ALA A 2 11.26 19.99 9.00
N GLN A 3 10.08 20.15 8.40
CA GLN A 3 8.94 19.29 8.64
C GLN A 3 9.22 17.89 8.11
N LYS A 4 8.99 16.87 8.91
CA LYS A 4 9.18 15.47 8.50
C LYS A 4 8.00 15.01 7.64
N SER A 5 8.31 14.53 6.45
CA SER A 5 7.36 14.12 5.42
C SER A 5 7.70 12.72 4.91
N LEU A 6 6.85 12.15 4.05
CA LEU A 6 7.10 10.85 3.41
C LEU A 6 8.47 10.79 2.71
N GLY A 7 8.92 11.90 2.12
CA GLY A 7 10.24 11.99 1.49
C GLY A 7 11.42 11.96 2.45
N SER A 8 11.19 12.12 3.76
CA SER A 8 12.23 12.07 4.80
C SER A 8 12.34 10.72 5.49
N LEU A 9 11.48 9.76 5.16
CA LEU A 9 11.50 8.42 5.74
C LEU A 9 12.71 7.61 5.26
N ASN A 10 13.16 6.67 6.08
CA ASN A 10 14.23 5.75 5.72
C ASN A 10 13.68 4.58 4.90
N TRP A 11 13.53 4.79 3.60
CA TRP A 11 13.03 3.78 2.68
C TRP A 11 14.05 2.67 2.45
N VAL A 12 13.59 1.43 2.50
CA VAL A 12 14.35 0.20 2.27
C VAL A 12 13.61 -0.69 1.27
N SER A 13 14.25 -1.72 0.74
CA SER A 13 13.71 -2.53 -0.37
C SER A 13 13.88 -4.03 -0.15
N HIS A 14 13.75 -4.51 1.09
CA HIS A 14 14.01 -5.93 1.41
C HIS A 14 13.15 -6.88 0.58
N PHE A 15 11.84 -6.63 0.52
CA PHE A 15 10.94 -7.51 -0.23
C PHE A 15 11.26 -7.54 -1.73
N LEU A 16 11.56 -6.39 -2.32
CA LEU A 16 11.91 -6.30 -3.74
C LEU A 16 13.26 -6.94 -4.06
N ASP A 17 14.22 -6.80 -3.16
CA ASP A 17 15.60 -7.31 -3.36
C ASP A 17 15.69 -8.83 -3.12
N GLU A 18 14.86 -9.34 -2.21
CA GLU A 18 14.91 -10.75 -1.79
C GLU A 18 13.99 -11.68 -2.58
N THR A 19 13.03 -11.11 -3.35
CA THR A 19 12.03 -11.91 -4.05
C THR A 19 11.98 -11.62 -5.55
N PRO A 20 11.61 -12.61 -6.40
CA PRO A 20 11.55 -12.41 -7.84
C PRO A 20 10.44 -11.45 -8.24
N GLY A 21 10.78 -10.45 -9.05
CA GLY A 21 9.87 -9.47 -9.62
C GLY A 21 9.38 -9.85 -11.02
N ASP A 22 8.23 -9.30 -11.39
CA ASP A 22 7.72 -9.35 -12.75
C ASP A 22 8.60 -8.50 -13.69
N ALA A 23 8.97 -9.04 -14.83
CA ALA A 23 9.74 -8.32 -15.84
C ALA A 23 8.94 -7.20 -16.53
N VAL A 24 7.60 -7.24 -16.42
CA VAL A 24 6.69 -6.26 -17.02
C VAL A 24 6.17 -5.29 -15.97
N SER A 25 6.50 -4.02 -16.11
CA SER A 25 5.99 -2.97 -15.22
C SER A 25 4.60 -2.49 -15.65
N GLY A 26 3.76 -2.12 -14.67
CA GLY A 26 2.42 -1.59 -14.91
C GLY A 26 1.49 -2.56 -15.64
N GLY A 27 0.58 -1.98 -16.42
CA GLY A 27 -0.37 -2.72 -17.23
C GLY A 27 -1.60 -3.24 -16.49
N GLY A 28 -2.54 -3.78 -17.28
CA GLY A 28 -3.80 -4.32 -16.79
C GLY A 28 -3.68 -5.74 -16.21
N PRO A 29 -4.82 -6.32 -15.81
CA PRO A 29 -4.89 -7.66 -15.24
C PRO A 29 -4.28 -8.72 -16.16
N ARG A 30 -3.42 -9.58 -15.62
CA ARG A 30 -2.76 -10.66 -16.33
C ARG A 30 -2.29 -11.77 -15.40
N GLN A 31 -1.94 -12.92 -15.95
CA GLN A 31 -1.20 -13.94 -15.22
C GLN A 31 0.29 -13.56 -15.16
N VAL A 32 0.87 -13.65 -13.97
CA VAL A 32 2.27 -13.30 -13.71
C VAL A 32 2.94 -14.53 -13.07
N PRO A 33 3.41 -15.50 -13.86
CA PRO A 33 4.06 -16.68 -13.32
C PRO A 33 5.48 -16.37 -12.82
N GLY A 34 5.89 -17.04 -11.75
CA GLY A 34 7.28 -17.00 -11.27
C GLY A 34 7.72 -15.71 -10.59
N ALA A 35 6.81 -14.79 -10.31
CA ALA A 35 7.11 -13.55 -9.61
C ALA A 35 6.28 -13.41 -8.32
N CYS A 36 6.79 -12.65 -7.37
CA CYS A 36 6.12 -12.31 -6.11
C CYS A 36 5.48 -10.91 -6.14
N TRP A 37 5.90 -10.06 -7.06
CA TRP A 37 5.40 -8.69 -7.20
C TRP A 37 5.53 -8.16 -8.63
N SER A 38 4.77 -7.12 -8.93
CA SER A 38 4.88 -6.34 -10.17
C SER A 38 4.97 -4.86 -9.85
N ARG A 39 5.89 -4.12 -10.49
CA ARG A 39 5.94 -2.66 -10.35
C ARG A 39 4.71 -2.04 -10.98
N VAL A 40 4.06 -1.18 -10.24
CA VAL A 40 2.88 -0.42 -10.65
C VAL A 40 2.77 0.86 -9.85
N ASP A 41 2.63 1.98 -10.52
CA ASP A 41 2.43 3.26 -9.87
C ASP A 41 0.95 3.47 -9.49
N PRO A 42 0.66 4.16 -8.38
CA PRO A 42 -0.69 4.59 -8.05
C PRO A 42 -1.28 5.49 -9.15
N GLU A 43 -2.57 5.33 -9.40
CA GLU A 43 -3.31 6.22 -10.29
C GLU A 43 -3.70 7.50 -9.56
N SER A 44 -3.33 8.64 -10.10
CA SER A 44 -3.63 9.96 -9.53
C SER A 44 -5.12 10.20 -9.32
N MET A 45 -5.44 10.93 -8.25
CA MET A 45 -6.78 11.40 -7.92
C MET A 45 -6.85 12.93 -7.97
N PRO A 46 -7.86 13.50 -8.63
CA PRO A 46 -8.06 14.94 -8.58
C PRO A 46 -8.49 15.36 -7.18
N HIS A 47 -7.87 16.41 -6.66
CA HIS A 47 -8.24 17.05 -5.39
C HIS A 47 -8.45 16.07 -4.22
N PRO A 48 -7.43 15.26 -3.84
CA PRO A 48 -7.56 14.37 -2.69
C PRO A 48 -7.76 15.19 -1.42
N ILE A 49 -8.61 14.70 -0.53
CA ILE A 49 -8.92 15.34 0.75
C ILE A 49 -8.77 14.31 1.86
N LEU A 50 -7.91 14.61 2.83
CA LEU A 50 -7.75 13.81 4.03
C LEU A 50 -9.07 13.78 4.84
N ARG A 51 -9.49 12.59 5.22
CA ARG A 51 -10.72 12.38 6.01
C ARG A 51 -10.45 11.86 7.40
N MET A 52 -9.43 11.05 7.55
CA MET A 52 -9.01 10.48 8.82
C MET A 52 -7.49 10.37 8.85
N TRP A 53 -6.94 10.48 10.04
CA TRP A 53 -5.51 10.46 10.30
C TRP A 53 -5.25 9.86 11.68
N SER A 54 -4.29 8.98 11.81
CA SER A 54 -3.83 8.45 13.08
C SER A 54 -2.57 9.21 13.51
N GLU A 55 -2.71 10.10 14.48
CA GLU A 55 -1.57 10.87 15.02
C GLU A 55 -0.53 9.96 15.67
N GLU A 56 -0.97 8.88 16.30
CA GLU A 56 -0.06 7.90 16.89
C GLU A 56 0.78 7.22 15.83
N MET A 57 0.15 6.70 14.74
CA MET A 57 0.88 6.05 13.66
C MET A 57 1.80 7.03 12.93
N ALA A 58 1.37 8.26 12.74
CA ALA A 58 2.20 9.31 12.19
C ALA A 58 3.44 9.56 13.05
N SER A 59 3.26 9.60 14.37
CA SER A 59 4.36 9.75 15.32
C SER A 59 5.32 8.56 15.30
N GLU A 60 4.82 7.33 15.21
CA GLU A 60 5.64 6.12 15.07
C GLU A 60 6.49 6.16 13.80
N LEU A 61 5.92 6.63 12.70
CA LEU A 61 6.63 6.83 11.43
C LEU A 61 7.53 8.07 11.43
N GLY A 62 7.39 8.95 12.42
CA GLY A 62 8.09 10.22 12.47
C GLY A 62 7.61 11.23 11.41
N LEU A 63 6.31 11.25 11.12
CA LEU A 63 5.68 12.19 10.20
C LEU A 63 5.06 13.36 10.94
N ASP A 64 5.31 14.58 10.47
CA ASP A 64 4.72 15.80 10.99
C ASP A 64 3.54 16.30 10.14
N VAL A 65 3.43 15.79 8.90
CA VAL A 65 2.42 16.24 7.92
C VAL A 65 1.83 15.08 7.13
N ALA A 66 0.54 15.18 6.88
CA ALA A 66 -0.16 14.34 5.91
C ALA A 66 -0.03 14.97 4.51
N GLU A 67 0.75 14.35 3.63
CA GLU A 67 0.89 14.79 2.24
C GLU A 67 -0.29 14.25 1.42
N GLU A 68 -1.43 14.94 1.46
CA GLU A 68 -2.69 14.50 0.81
C GLU A 68 -2.51 14.08 -0.65
N GLY A 69 -1.66 14.80 -1.38
CA GLY A 69 -1.33 14.46 -2.77
C GLY A 69 -0.72 13.07 -2.89
N LEU A 70 0.35 12.79 -2.17
CA LEU A 70 1.03 11.49 -2.20
C LEU A 70 0.16 10.37 -1.65
N LEU A 71 -0.54 10.61 -0.54
CA LEU A 71 -1.49 9.65 0.05
C LEU A 71 -2.72 9.41 -0.86
N GLY A 72 -3.04 10.35 -1.74
CA GLY A 72 -4.03 10.19 -2.81
C GLY A 72 -3.51 9.53 -4.08
N GLY A 73 -2.23 9.13 -4.11
CA GLY A 73 -1.60 8.49 -5.28
C GLY A 73 -1.02 9.48 -6.29
N ASN A 74 -0.89 10.77 -5.96
CA ASN A 74 -0.41 11.81 -6.86
C ASN A 74 1.12 11.97 -6.74
N GLY A 75 1.85 11.20 -7.51
CA GLY A 75 3.31 11.25 -7.53
C GLY A 75 3.97 10.28 -6.54
N LYS A 76 5.27 10.45 -6.39
CA LYS A 76 6.13 9.65 -5.50
C LYS A 76 7.08 10.56 -4.74
N ALA A 77 7.31 10.27 -3.48
CA ALA A 77 8.41 10.84 -2.72
C ALA A 77 9.72 10.10 -3.05
N GLY A 78 10.85 10.73 -2.77
CA GLY A 78 12.15 10.07 -2.94
C GLY A 78 12.24 8.81 -2.06
N GLY A 79 12.75 7.72 -2.63
CA GLY A 79 12.88 6.42 -1.96
C GLY A 79 11.71 5.46 -2.16
N MET A 80 10.55 5.93 -2.61
CA MET A 80 9.42 5.06 -2.97
C MET A 80 9.70 4.27 -4.24
N ASP A 81 9.43 2.96 -4.23
CA ASP A 81 9.43 2.06 -5.40
C ASP A 81 8.14 1.23 -5.42
N PRO A 82 7.03 1.80 -5.95
CA PRO A 82 5.71 1.21 -5.79
C PRO A 82 5.53 -0.11 -6.51
N TYR A 83 4.86 -1.05 -5.85
CA TYR A 83 4.57 -2.38 -6.36
C TYR A 83 3.25 -2.93 -5.82
N ALA A 84 2.73 -3.95 -6.50
CA ALA A 84 1.63 -4.78 -6.03
C ALA A 84 2.13 -6.21 -5.80
N GLN A 85 1.71 -6.83 -4.71
CA GLN A 85 2.13 -8.18 -4.36
C GLN A 85 1.27 -9.23 -5.06
N ARG A 86 1.92 -10.34 -5.43
CA ARG A 86 1.29 -11.55 -5.95
C ARG A 86 1.30 -12.65 -4.90
N TYR A 87 0.19 -13.25 -4.67
CA TYR A 87 0.06 -14.40 -3.76
C TYR A 87 -0.98 -15.38 -4.29
N GLY A 88 -0.98 -16.59 -3.76
CA GLY A 88 -2.03 -17.58 -3.97
C GLY A 88 -2.97 -17.62 -2.77
N GLY A 89 -4.16 -18.16 -2.94
CA GLY A 89 -5.08 -18.25 -1.81
C GLY A 89 -6.40 -18.97 -2.11
N HIS A 90 -7.15 -19.20 -1.05
CA HIS A 90 -8.48 -19.76 -1.10
C HIS A 90 -9.54 -18.67 -1.14
N GLN A 91 -10.56 -18.85 -1.94
CA GLN A 91 -11.77 -18.04 -1.96
C GLN A 91 -12.99 -18.94 -1.97
N PHE A 92 -13.90 -18.71 -1.02
CA PHE A 92 -15.13 -19.51 -0.87
C PHE A 92 -14.87 -21.03 -0.82
N GLY A 93 -13.81 -21.42 -0.10
CA GLY A 93 -13.42 -22.82 0.07
C GLY A 93 -12.66 -23.45 -1.10
N ASN A 94 -12.45 -22.73 -2.19
CA ASN A 94 -11.71 -23.23 -3.36
C ASN A 94 -10.37 -22.52 -3.52
N TRP A 95 -9.35 -23.24 -3.97
CA TRP A 95 -8.09 -22.66 -4.35
C TRP A 95 -8.26 -21.81 -5.60
N ALA A 96 -8.04 -20.50 -5.47
CA ALA A 96 -8.23 -19.55 -6.57
C ALA A 96 -7.01 -19.38 -7.49
N GLY A 97 -5.90 -20.05 -7.17
CA GLY A 97 -4.65 -19.90 -7.91
C GLY A 97 -4.01 -18.54 -7.68
N GLN A 98 -3.76 -17.77 -8.75
CA GLN A 98 -3.23 -16.44 -8.62
C GLN A 98 -4.27 -15.49 -8.05
N LEU A 99 -3.92 -14.90 -6.93
CA LEU A 99 -4.49 -13.70 -6.36
C LEU A 99 -3.44 -12.60 -6.36
N GLY A 100 -3.63 -11.58 -5.56
CA GLY A 100 -2.68 -10.49 -5.36
C GLY A 100 -3.40 -9.21 -4.99
N ASP A 101 -2.64 -8.16 -4.88
CA ASP A 101 -3.11 -6.82 -4.54
C ASP A 101 -3.84 -6.18 -5.72
N GLY A 102 -5.10 -6.56 -5.92
CA GLY A 102 -5.90 -6.14 -7.08
C GLY A 102 -6.33 -4.67 -7.05
N ARG A 103 -6.13 -3.97 -5.93
CA ARG A 103 -6.39 -2.54 -5.75
C ARG A 103 -5.54 -1.91 -4.66
N ALA A 104 -4.55 -2.63 -4.17
CA ALA A 104 -3.59 -2.13 -3.20
C ALA A 104 -2.23 -1.98 -3.89
N ILE A 105 -1.53 -0.94 -3.56
CA ILE A 105 -0.20 -0.65 -4.09
C ILE A 105 0.68 -0.25 -2.92
N THR A 106 1.70 -1.05 -2.66
CA THR A 106 2.71 -0.74 -1.66
C THR A 106 3.62 0.35 -2.21
N LEU A 107 3.80 1.41 -1.45
CA LEU A 107 4.70 2.52 -1.80
C LEU A 107 6.16 2.16 -1.56
N GLY A 108 6.41 1.24 -0.64
CA GLY A 108 7.70 0.76 -0.22
C GLY A 108 7.70 0.34 1.24
N GLU A 109 8.87 -0.07 1.71
CA GLU A 109 9.14 -0.42 3.10
C GLU A 109 9.91 0.71 3.78
N VAL A 110 9.64 0.96 5.05
CA VAL A 110 10.29 1.99 5.86
C VAL A 110 10.90 1.36 7.09
N ASP A 111 12.20 1.56 7.29
CA ASP A 111 12.87 1.20 8.54
C ASP A 111 12.68 2.32 9.56
N THR A 112 11.95 2.03 10.63
CA THR A 112 11.66 2.96 11.73
C THR A 112 12.75 2.94 12.81
N GLY A 113 13.73 2.05 12.73
CA GLY A 113 14.71 1.76 13.79
C GLY A 113 14.19 0.77 14.85
N GLU A 114 12.89 0.56 14.93
CA GLU A 114 12.25 -0.46 15.79
C GLU A 114 11.75 -1.66 14.96
N GLY A 115 11.70 -1.51 13.65
CA GLY A 115 11.29 -2.53 12.70
C GLY A 115 11.01 -1.95 11.34
N VAL A 116 10.74 -2.84 10.38
CA VAL A 116 10.38 -2.46 9.01
C VAL A 116 8.86 -2.49 8.86
N LEU A 117 8.30 -1.39 8.37
CA LEU A 117 6.88 -1.26 8.08
C LEU A 117 6.66 -1.07 6.57
N GLU A 118 5.66 -1.73 6.03
CA GLU A 118 5.21 -1.55 4.65
C GLU A 118 4.14 -0.47 4.58
N LEU A 119 4.34 0.55 3.77
CA LEU A 119 3.34 1.59 3.51
C LEU A 119 2.57 1.26 2.24
N GLN A 120 1.26 1.06 2.37
CA GLN A 120 0.41 0.61 1.28
C GLN A 120 -0.80 1.52 1.08
N LEU A 121 -1.06 1.92 -0.17
CA LEU A 121 -2.29 2.57 -0.56
C LEU A 121 -3.32 1.54 -0.99
N LYS A 122 -4.56 1.63 -0.48
CA LYS A 122 -5.66 0.74 -0.86
C LYS A 122 -6.75 1.50 -1.59
N GLY A 123 -7.00 1.11 -2.82
CA GLY A 123 -7.93 1.79 -3.72
C GLY A 123 -7.24 2.82 -4.63
N SER A 124 -5.95 2.68 -4.83
CA SER A 124 -5.12 3.62 -5.60
C SER A 124 -5.00 3.28 -7.09
N GLY A 125 -5.85 2.42 -7.60
CA GLY A 125 -5.90 2.11 -9.03
C GLY A 125 -5.78 0.62 -9.34
N LYS A 126 -5.70 0.33 -10.65
CA LYS A 126 -5.57 -1.03 -11.16
C LYS A 126 -4.14 -1.54 -11.06
N THR A 127 -4.03 -2.84 -10.83
CA THR A 127 -2.77 -3.58 -10.80
C THR A 127 -2.86 -4.79 -11.73
N PRO A 128 -1.75 -5.50 -12.00
CA PRO A 128 -1.77 -6.76 -12.72
C PRO A 128 -2.69 -7.83 -12.12
N TYR A 129 -3.02 -7.70 -10.85
CA TYR A 129 -3.85 -8.64 -10.07
C TYR A 129 -5.30 -8.19 -9.91
N SER A 130 -5.69 -7.06 -10.49
CA SER A 130 -7.08 -6.59 -10.50
C SER A 130 -7.98 -7.59 -11.24
N ARG A 131 -9.28 -7.61 -10.87
CA ARG A 131 -10.28 -8.41 -11.57
C ARG A 131 -11.10 -7.53 -12.52
N PHE A 132 -12.31 -7.18 -12.14
CA PHE A 132 -13.28 -6.49 -13.02
C PHE A 132 -13.46 -5.02 -12.65
N ALA A 133 -13.07 -4.62 -11.43
CA ALA A 133 -13.29 -3.28 -10.90
C ALA A 133 -12.22 -2.29 -11.36
N ASP A 134 -12.44 -1.02 -11.05
CA ASP A 134 -11.57 0.11 -11.39
C ASP A 134 -10.33 0.24 -10.49
N GLY A 135 -10.15 -0.66 -9.52
CA GLY A 135 -9.05 -0.58 -8.56
C GLY A 135 -9.28 0.43 -7.43
N ARG A 136 -10.46 1.03 -7.34
CA ARG A 136 -10.78 2.02 -6.30
C ARG A 136 -11.42 1.38 -5.07
N ALA A 137 -11.30 2.05 -3.93
CA ALA A 137 -11.97 1.68 -2.69
C ALA A 137 -13.17 2.59 -2.45
N VAL A 138 -14.25 2.01 -1.92
CA VAL A 138 -15.44 2.78 -1.51
C VAL A 138 -15.15 3.44 -0.17
N LEU A 139 -15.37 4.75 -0.05
CA LEU A 139 -15.05 5.54 1.16
C LEU A 139 -15.57 4.90 2.45
N ARG A 140 -16.85 4.48 2.49
CA ARG A 140 -17.43 3.82 3.68
C ARG A 140 -16.67 2.55 4.10
N SER A 141 -16.08 1.84 3.15
CA SER A 141 -15.29 0.62 3.42
C SER A 141 -13.95 1.00 4.03
N SER A 142 -13.27 2.00 3.45
CA SER A 142 -12.00 2.50 3.96
C SER A 142 -12.16 3.09 5.37
N MET A 143 -13.23 3.83 5.63
CA MET A 143 -13.53 4.33 6.97
C MET A 143 -13.71 3.20 7.99
N ARG A 144 -14.41 2.12 7.63
CA ARG A 144 -14.55 0.95 8.52
C ARG A 144 -13.22 0.26 8.76
N GLU A 145 -12.43 0.06 7.72
CA GLU A 145 -11.10 -0.57 7.85
C GLU A 145 -10.23 0.26 8.80
N PHE A 146 -10.18 1.58 8.63
CA PHE A 146 -9.45 2.49 9.51
C PHE A 146 -9.92 2.38 10.97
N LEU A 147 -11.22 2.55 11.23
CA LEU A 147 -11.76 2.51 12.59
C LEU A 147 -11.57 1.15 13.26
N CYS A 148 -11.75 0.06 12.49
CA CYS A 148 -11.57 -1.28 13.03
C CYS A 148 -10.11 -1.59 13.31
N SER A 149 -9.17 -1.18 12.45
CA SER A 149 -7.75 -1.41 12.67
C SER A 149 -7.24 -0.63 13.89
N GLU A 150 -7.58 0.63 14.03
CA GLU A 150 -7.25 1.42 15.23
C GLU A 150 -7.83 0.77 16.51
N ALA A 151 -9.10 0.36 16.47
CA ALA A 151 -9.71 -0.34 17.61
C ALA A 151 -9.00 -1.65 17.95
N MET A 152 -8.63 -2.46 16.96
CA MET A 152 -7.91 -3.72 17.17
C MET A 152 -6.50 -3.47 17.73
N HIS A 153 -5.80 -2.47 17.23
CA HIS A 153 -4.51 -2.06 17.78
C HIS A 153 -4.61 -1.75 19.26
N HIS A 154 -5.55 -0.90 19.68
CA HIS A 154 -5.76 -0.55 21.09
C HIS A 154 -6.25 -1.71 21.96
N LEU A 155 -6.79 -2.76 21.38
CA LEU A 155 -7.11 -4.02 22.05
C LEU A 155 -5.91 -4.99 22.13
N GLY A 156 -4.74 -4.61 21.62
CA GLY A 156 -3.53 -5.44 21.61
C GLY A 156 -3.54 -6.54 20.55
N VAL A 157 -4.38 -6.43 19.51
CA VAL A 157 -4.43 -7.38 18.40
C VAL A 157 -3.54 -6.84 17.27
N PRO A 158 -2.53 -7.61 16.82
CA PRO A 158 -1.72 -7.22 15.67
C PRO A 158 -2.59 -6.97 14.44
N THR A 159 -2.45 -5.82 13.82
CA THR A 159 -3.30 -5.39 12.70
C THR A 159 -2.56 -4.37 11.82
N THR A 160 -3.08 -4.11 10.63
CA THR A 160 -2.70 -2.93 9.82
C THR A 160 -3.17 -1.65 10.50
N ARG A 161 -2.55 -0.54 10.16
CA ARG A 161 -2.91 0.78 10.70
C ARG A 161 -2.96 1.83 9.61
#